data_34f5e90a0f84b64d394013accdc85be7
#
_entry.id   34f5e90a0f84b64d394013accdc85be7
#
_cell.length_a   1.000
_cell.length_b   1.000
_cell.length_c   1.000
_cell.angle_alpha   90.00
_cell.angle_beta   90.00
_cell.angle_gamma   90.00
#
_symmetry.space_group_name_H-M   'P 1'
#
loop_
_entity.id
_entity.type
_entity.pdbx_description
1 polymer ?
#
loop_
_entity_poly.entity_id
_entity_poly.type
_entity_poly.pdbx_seq_one_letter_code
_entity_poly.pdbx_strand_id
1 'polypeptide(L)'
;MELRDKTIIVTGASSGIGAAAALLFASEGANVVLGARRELRLNTIVEQIAQSNGRAICLAGDVTDEAYSKELVDLAERQFGGLDGAFNNAGLMGEMGPVPEMASDNWQSVLATNLTSAFFAAKAQLPAIEQRGGGSIVFTGTFVGFSNGGMPGMGAYAASKAGLIGLTQSLASDHAANGVRVNTILPGGTKTDMAGDDPATHDFIADLHPVKRMAEPEEIAQAALFLLSDRSKFVTGSPLAVDGGMATRLL
;
A
#
# COMPACT_ATOMS: atom_id res chain seq x y z
N MET A 1 0.08 -6.22 -20.93
CA MET A 1 -0.89 -5.60 -20.02
C MET A 1 -1.30 -6.66 -19.01
N GLU A 2 -0.76 -6.56 -17.82
CA GLU A 2 -0.94 -7.57 -16.75
C GLU A 2 -2.27 -7.41 -15.97
N LEU A 3 -2.88 -6.22 -16.03
CA LEU A 3 -4.13 -5.90 -15.33
C LEU A 3 -5.26 -5.50 -16.29
N ARG A 4 -5.23 -6.01 -17.53
CA ARG A 4 -6.24 -5.65 -18.54
C ARG A 4 -7.66 -5.88 -18.02
N ASP A 5 -8.46 -4.82 -18.07
CA ASP A 5 -9.87 -4.78 -17.67
C ASP A 5 -10.14 -5.10 -16.18
N LYS A 6 -9.09 -5.21 -15.36
CA LYS A 6 -9.21 -5.33 -13.92
C LYS A 6 -9.52 -3.98 -13.28
N THR A 7 -10.36 -3.97 -12.25
CA THR A 7 -10.63 -2.78 -11.44
C THR A 7 -9.83 -2.85 -10.14
N ILE A 8 -8.97 -1.86 -9.91
CA ILE A 8 -8.03 -1.82 -8.77
C ILE A 8 -8.23 -0.54 -7.97
N ILE A 9 -8.49 -0.68 -6.67
CA ILE A 9 -8.45 0.45 -5.73
C ILE A 9 -6.99 0.69 -5.31
N VAL A 10 -6.56 1.97 -5.28
CA VAL A 10 -5.26 2.38 -4.74
C VAL A 10 -5.48 3.46 -3.68
N THR A 11 -5.13 3.19 -2.42
CA THR A 11 -5.16 4.18 -1.34
C THR A 11 -3.79 4.84 -1.15
N GLY A 12 -3.79 6.09 -0.62
CA GLY A 12 -2.55 6.88 -0.56
C GLY A 12 -2.04 7.28 -1.95
N ALA A 13 -2.94 7.36 -2.94
CA ALA A 13 -2.62 7.53 -4.34
C ALA A 13 -2.14 8.94 -4.74
N SER A 14 -2.13 9.91 -3.81
CA SER A 14 -1.82 11.32 -4.13
C SER A 14 -0.33 11.66 -4.21
N SER A 15 0.57 10.74 -3.88
CA SER A 15 2.05 10.90 -4.00
C SER A 15 2.80 9.57 -3.84
N GLY A 16 4.12 9.60 -4.05
CA GLY A 16 5.05 8.51 -3.79
C GLY A 16 4.63 7.18 -4.43
N ILE A 17 4.75 6.09 -3.67
CA ILE A 17 4.47 4.73 -4.15
C ILE A 17 3.03 4.60 -4.70
N GLY A 18 2.03 5.21 -4.02
CA GLY A 18 0.64 5.12 -4.46
C GLY A 18 0.38 5.80 -5.80
N ALA A 19 0.99 6.96 -6.05
CA ALA A 19 0.89 7.65 -7.33
C ALA A 19 1.59 6.87 -8.45
N ALA A 20 2.81 6.39 -8.21
CA ALA A 20 3.55 5.56 -9.14
C ALA A 20 2.79 4.26 -9.49
N ALA A 21 2.20 3.61 -8.48
CA ALA A 21 1.38 2.42 -8.67
C ALA A 21 0.12 2.71 -9.51
N ALA A 22 -0.57 3.82 -9.25
CA ALA A 22 -1.75 4.22 -10.00
C ALA A 22 -1.46 4.39 -11.50
N LEU A 23 -0.38 5.11 -11.82
CA LEU A 23 0.07 5.32 -13.20
C LEU A 23 0.48 3.99 -13.85
N LEU A 24 1.24 3.16 -13.16
CA LEU A 24 1.68 1.86 -13.65
C LEU A 24 0.49 0.93 -13.89
N PHE A 25 -0.44 0.81 -12.93
CA PHE A 25 -1.59 -0.10 -13.08
C PHE A 25 -2.50 0.32 -14.24
N ALA A 26 -2.71 1.63 -14.42
CA ALA A 26 -3.46 2.13 -15.57
C ALA A 26 -2.76 1.82 -16.90
N SER A 27 -1.43 1.96 -16.99
CA SER A 27 -0.64 1.60 -18.17
C SER A 27 -0.69 0.10 -18.48
N GLU A 28 -0.91 -0.72 -17.44
CA GLU A 28 -1.10 -2.17 -17.55
C GLU A 28 -2.57 -2.57 -17.80
N GLY A 29 -3.42 -1.59 -18.11
CA GLY A 29 -4.80 -1.80 -18.57
C GLY A 29 -5.83 -1.88 -17.47
N ALA A 30 -5.50 -1.52 -16.23
CA ALA A 30 -6.47 -1.46 -15.14
C ALA A 30 -7.39 -0.23 -15.24
N ASN A 31 -8.59 -0.40 -14.71
CA ASN A 31 -9.44 0.70 -14.27
C ASN A 31 -9.02 1.05 -12.84
N VAL A 32 -8.60 2.27 -12.56
CA VAL A 32 -8.03 2.61 -11.26
C VAL A 32 -8.95 3.53 -10.48
N VAL A 33 -9.27 3.14 -9.22
CA VAL A 33 -10.02 3.97 -8.27
C VAL A 33 -9.02 4.51 -7.25
N LEU A 34 -8.81 5.83 -7.25
CA LEU A 34 -7.80 6.50 -6.44
C LEU A 34 -8.42 7.06 -5.17
N GLY A 35 -7.83 6.71 -4.02
CA GLY A 35 -8.24 7.22 -2.71
C GLY A 35 -7.10 7.97 -2.00
N ALA A 36 -7.35 9.19 -1.53
CA ALA A 36 -6.48 9.97 -0.63
C ALA A 36 -7.20 11.23 -0.15
N ARG A 37 -6.60 11.95 0.81
CA ARG A 37 -7.17 13.21 1.35
C ARG A 37 -7.01 14.41 0.42
N ARG A 38 -5.98 14.43 -0.44
CA ARG A 38 -5.59 15.59 -1.27
C ARG A 38 -6.25 15.53 -2.65
N GLU A 39 -7.48 16.03 -2.76
CA GLU A 39 -8.29 15.93 -3.98
C GLU A 39 -7.61 16.52 -5.22
N LEU A 40 -6.99 17.69 -5.12
CA LEU A 40 -6.30 18.31 -6.27
C LEU A 40 -5.17 17.43 -6.82
N ARG A 41 -4.41 16.76 -5.93
CA ARG A 41 -3.35 15.84 -6.38
C ARG A 41 -3.92 14.56 -7.00
N LEU A 42 -5.05 14.06 -6.49
CA LEU A 42 -5.75 12.94 -7.10
C LEU A 42 -6.21 13.27 -8.52
N ASN A 43 -6.82 14.44 -8.71
CA ASN A 43 -7.28 14.92 -10.02
C ASN A 43 -6.13 15.02 -11.02
N THR A 44 -4.95 15.49 -10.59
CA THR A 44 -3.74 15.52 -11.44
C THR A 44 -3.34 14.11 -11.91
N ILE A 45 -3.37 13.10 -11.03
CA ILE A 45 -3.07 11.72 -11.41
C ILE A 45 -4.13 11.16 -12.38
N VAL A 46 -5.42 11.44 -12.14
CA VAL A 46 -6.50 11.06 -13.07
C VAL A 46 -6.27 11.66 -14.46
N GLU A 47 -5.91 12.94 -14.55
CA GLU A 47 -5.61 13.62 -15.81
C GLU A 47 -4.41 12.99 -16.53
N GLN A 48 -3.33 12.69 -15.80
CA GLN A 48 -2.15 12.02 -16.37
C GLN A 48 -2.49 10.63 -16.94
N ILE A 49 -3.32 9.85 -16.21
CA ILE A 49 -3.79 8.55 -16.68
C ILE A 49 -4.65 8.71 -17.94
N ALA A 50 -5.56 9.69 -17.97
CA ALA A 50 -6.41 9.95 -19.12
C ALA A 50 -5.61 10.39 -20.37
N GLN A 51 -4.56 11.22 -20.20
CA GLN A 51 -3.64 11.61 -21.28
C GLN A 51 -2.92 10.40 -21.91
N SER A 52 -2.74 9.32 -21.15
CA SER A 52 -2.16 8.07 -21.61
C SER A 52 -3.20 7.04 -22.09
N ASN A 53 -4.45 7.48 -22.33
CA ASN A 53 -5.60 6.64 -22.68
C ASN A 53 -5.96 5.56 -21.63
N GLY A 54 -5.54 5.73 -20.40
CA GLY A 54 -5.96 4.91 -19.26
C GLY A 54 -7.30 5.36 -18.69
N ARG A 55 -7.83 4.58 -17.75
CA ARG A 55 -9.10 4.88 -17.05
C ARG A 55 -8.87 4.99 -15.56
N ALA A 56 -9.18 6.15 -14.99
CA ALA A 56 -9.10 6.38 -13.55
C ALA A 56 -10.21 7.31 -13.08
N ILE A 57 -10.63 7.10 -11.85
CA ILE A 57 -11.52 7.99 -11.10
C ILE A 57 -10.95 8.14 -9.70
N CYS A 58 -11.35 9.18 -8.99
CA CYS A 58 -10.89 9.40 -7.62
C CYS A 58 -12.03 9.76 -6.67
N LEU A 59 -11.79 9.52 -5.40
CA LEU A 59 -12.60 9.95 -4.28
C LEU A 59 -11.66 10.50 -3.19
N ALA A 60 -11.86 11.73 -2.77
CA ALA A 60 -11.13 12.31 -1.66
C ALA A 60 -11.76 11.87 -0.33
N GLY A 61 -10.92 11.46 0.65
CA GLY A 61 -11.39 11.06 1.96
C GLY A 61 -10.27 10.52 2.85
N ASP A 62 -10.60 10.17 4.08
CA ASP A 62 -9.66 9.66 5.06
C ASP A 62 -9.87 8.17 5.29
N VAL A 63 -8.82 7.38 5.13
CA VAL A 63 -8.85 5.91 5.33
C VAL A 63 -9.17 5.50 6.77
N THR A 64 -9.06 6.42 7.73
CA THR A 64 -9.46 6.18 9.12
C THR A 64 -10.96 6.21 9.34
N ASP A 65 -11.73 6.69 8.35
CA ASP A 65 -13.18 6.59 8.32
C ASP A 65 -13.57 5.25 7.66
N GLU A 66 -14.26 4.39 8.41
CA GLU A 66 -14.73 3.09 7.90
C GLU A 66 -15.67 3.25 6.70
N ALA A 67 -16.54 4.29 6.71
CA ALA A 67 -17.48 4.54 5.62
C ALA A 67 -16.75 4.83 4.29
N TYR A 68 -15.62 5.51 4.35
CA TYR A 68 -14.83 5.84 3.17
C TYR A 68 -14.33 4.58 2.42
N SER A 69 -13.97 3.52 3.15
CA SER A 69 -13.57 2.26 2.53
C SER A 69 -14.71 1.64 1.71
N LYS A 70 -15.93 1.72 2.24
CA LYS A 70 -17.12 1.27 1.51
C LYS A 70 -17.42 2.15 0.30
N GLU A 71 -17.31 3.47 0.43
CA GLU A 71 -17.54 4.42 -0.66
C GLU A 71 -16.60 4.19 -1.84
N LEU A 72 -15.32 3.84 -1.59
CA LEU A 72 -14.37 3.47 -2.65
C LEU A 72 -14.79 2.20 -3.39
N VAL A 73 -15.28 1.19 -2.68
CA VAL A 73 -15.81 -0.04 -3.28
C VAL A 73 -17.08 0.25 -4.09
N ASP A 74 -18.05 0.95 -3.50
CA ASP A 74 -19.28 1.35 -4.18
C ASP A 74 -18.97 2.16 -5.46
N LEU A 75 -17.94 2.99 -5.44
CA LEU A 75 -17.49 3.75 -6.60
C LEU A 75 -16.91 2.84 -7.69
N ALA A 76 -16.07 1.85 -7.31
CA ALA A 76 -15.53 0.84 -8.24
C ALA A 76 -16.67 0.05 -8.93
N GLU A 77 -17.64 -0.39 -8.16
CA GLU A 77 -18.80 -1.14 -8.68
C GLU A 77 -19.65 -0.31 -9.63
N ARG A 78 -19.99 0.92 -9.25
CA ARG A 78 -20.81 1.81 -10.08
C ARG A 78 -20.16 2.21 -11.40
N GLN A 79 -18.85 2.44 -11.41
CA GLN A 79 -18.14 2.99 -12.57
C GLN A 79 -17.53 1.93 -13.46
N PHE A 80 -17.11 0.80 -12.87
CA PHE A 80 -16.36 -0.24 -13.59
C PHE A 80 -16.98 -1.64 -13.46
N GLY A 81 -18.10 -1.77 -12.75
CA GLY A 81 -18.89 -3.00 -12.69
C GLY A 81 -18.36 -4.05 -11.70
N GLY A 82 -17.44 -3.69 -10.78
CA GLY A 82 -16.93 -4.56 -9.74
C GLY A 82 -15.50 -4.24 -9.30
N LEU A 83 -14.96 -5.04 -8.39
CA LEU A 83 -13.62 -4.89 -7.84
C LEU A 83 -12.82 -6.20 -8.03
N ASP A 84 -11.66 -6.12 -8.68
CA ASP A 84 -10.77 -7.28 -8.89
C ASP A 84 -9.55 -7.27 -7.95
N GLY A 85 -9.23 -6.12 -7.35
CA GLY A 85 -8.11 -6.04 -6.41
C GLY A 85 -7.93 -4.68 -5.77
N ALA A 86 -7.01 -4.63 -4.80
CA ALA A 86 -6.70 -3.40 -4.08
C ALA A 86 -5.23 -3.32 -3.67
N PHE A 87 -4.67 -2.14 -3.81
CA PHE A 87 -3.38 -1.75 -3.24
C PHE A 87 -3.61 -0.75 -2.10
N ASN A 88 -3.68 -1.28 -0.89
CA ASN A 88 -3.88 -0.51 0.34
C ASN A 88 -2.52 0.05 0.81
N ASN A 89 -2.16 1.22 0.28
CA ASN A 89 -0.84 1.83 0.45
C ASN A 89 -0.83 3.03 1.40
N ALA A 90 -1.98 3.61 1.73
CA ALA A 90 -2.05 4.71 2.68
C ALA A 90 -1.30 4.40 3.98
N GLY A 91 -0.53 5.37 4.49
CA GLY A 91 0.24 5.18 5.70
C GLY A 91 0.77 6.48 6.30
N LEU A 92 1.11 6.41 7.57
CA LEU A 92 1.64 7.50 8.39
C LEU A 92 2.80 6.96 9.23
N MET A 93 3.93 7.65 9.25
CA MET A 93 5.07 7.29 10.12
C MET A 93 4.83 7.73 11.57
N GLY A 94 4.14 8.84 11.76
CA GLY A 94 3.95 9.47 13.06
C GLY A 94 5.20 10.21 13.55
N GLU A 95 5.15 10.66 14.79
CA GLU A 95 6.29 11.28 15.46
C GLU A 95 7.22 10.20 15.98
N MET A 96 8.52 10.35 15.70
CA MET A 96 9.56 9.43 16.17
C MET A 96 10.00 9.83 17.58
N GLY A 97 10.22 8.83 18.42
CA GLY A 97 10.72 9.04 19.78
C GLY A 97 10.67 7.78 20.63
N PRO A 98 11.36 7.76 21.78
CA PRO A 98 11.34 6.62 22.69
C PRO A 98 9.92 6.43 23.27
N VAL A 99 9.51 5.17 23.43
CA VAL A 99 8.17 4.82 23.90
C VAL A 99 7.74 5.53 25.21
N PRO A 100 8.60 5.69 26.21
CA PRO A 100 8.22 6.40 27.44
C PRO A 100 7.81 7.88 27.24
N GLU A 101 8.24 8.49 26.15
CA GLU A 101 7.96 9.90 25.81
C GLU A 101 6.89 10.04 24.71
N MET A 102 6.44 8.92 24.14
CA MET A 102 5.48 8.93 23.03
C MET A 102 4.09 9.34 23.53
N ALA A 103 3.52 10.36 22.88
CA ALA A 103 2.14 10.74 23.15
C ALA A 103 1.16 9.61 22.73
N SER A 104 0.15 9.35 23.55
CA SER A 104 -0.86 8.32 23.25
C SER A 104 -1.62 8.62 21.95
N ASP A 105 -1.84 9.91 21.64
CA ASP A 105 -2.51 10.33 20.41
C ASP A 105 -1.67 10.01 19.16
N ASN A 106 -0.35 10.14 19.24
CA ASN A 106 0.55 9.70 18.16
C ASN A 106 0.44 8.19 17.92
N TRP A 107 0.49 7.40 18.98
CA TRP A 107 0.28 5.95 18.91
C TRP A 107 -1.05 5.60 18.26
N GLN A 108 -2.16 6.19 18.73
CA GLN A 108 -3.50 5.93 18.22
C GLN A 108 -3.65 6.34 16.75
N SER A 109 -3.13 7.50 16.37
CA SER A 109 -3.17 8.00 15.00
C SER A 109 -2.41 7.09 14.03
N VAL A 110 -1.22 6.61 14.42
CA VAL A 110 -0.42 5.69 13.60
C VAL A 110 -1.12 4.35 13.43
N LEU A 111 -1.66 3.78 14.51
CA LEU A 111 -2.41 2.52 14.44
C LEU A 111 -3.70 2.69 13.63
N ALA A 112 -4.45 3.76 13.82
CA ALA A 112 -5.66 4.05 13.07
C ALA A 112 -5.37 4.10 11.55
N THR A 113 -4.33 4.85 11.18
CA THR A 113 -4.00 5.05 9.76
C THR A 113 -3.38 3.81 9.11
N ASN A 114 -2.48 3.08 9.80
CA ASN A 114 -1.71 2.02 9.17
C ASN A 114 -2.33 0.63 9.30
N LEU A 115 -3.03 0.35 10.40
CA LEU A 115 -3.54 -0.99 10.71
C LEU A 115 -5.07 -1.05 10.72
N THR A 116 -5.74 -0.14 11.47
CA THR A 116 -7.19 -0.15 11.54
C THR A 116 -7.82 0.15 10.18
N SER A 117 -7.24 1.09 9.41
CA SER A 117 -7.70 1.38 8.05
C SER A 117 -7.57 0.17 7.10
N ALA A 118 -6.52 -0.65 7.26
CA ALA A 118 -6.35 -1.87 6.48
C ALA A 118 -7.44 -2.91 6.80
N PHE A 119 -7.86 -2.99 8.07
CA PHE A 119 -9.02 -3.79 8.46
C PHE A 119 -10.31 -3.25 7.83
N PHE A 120 -10.58 -1.94 7.87
CA PHE A 120 -11.76 -1.35 7.22
C PHE A 120 -11.76 -1.60 5.71
N ALA A 121 -10.60 -1.42 5.07
CA ALA A 121 -10.44 -1.70 3.65
C ALA A 121 -10.73 -3.17 3.33
N ALA A 122 -10.14 -4.12 4.05
CA ALA A 122 -10.37 -5.55 3.85
C ALA A 122 -11.85 -5.92 4.04
N LYS A 123 -12.49 -5.39 5.09
CA LYS A 123 -13.90 -5.62 5.41
C LYS A 123 -14.83 -5.21 4.26
N ALA A 124 -14.53 -4.09 3.58
CA ALA A 124 -15.30 -3.61 2.44
C ALA A 124 -14.94 -4.32 1.11
N GLN A 125 -13.64 -4.57 0.88
CA GLN A 125 -13.11 -5.05 -0.39
C GLN A 125 -13.34 -6.55 -0.60
N LEU A 126 -13.20 -7.38 0.44
CA LEU A 126 -13.27 -8.84 0.33
C LEU A 126 -14.60 -9.33 -0.27
N PRO A 127 -15.78 -8.90 0.22
CA PRO A 127 -17.05 -9.35 -0.37
C PRO A 127 -17.18 -8.98 -1.85
N ALA A 128 -16.74 -7.79 -2.24
CA ALA A 128 -16.82 -7.32 -3.62
C ALA A 128 -15.88 -8.11 -4.55
N ILE A 129 -14.66 -8.43 -4.08
CA ILE A 129 -13.69 -9.23 -4.83
C ILE A 129 -14.16 -10.69 -4.95
N GLU A 130 -14.72 -11.27 -3.89
CA GLU A 130 -15.31 -12.62 -3.92
C GLU A 130 -16.48 -12.69 -4.89
N GLN A 131 -17.37 -11.70 -4.89
CA GLN A 131 -18.50 -11.60 -5.83
C GLN A 131 -18.01 -11.52 -7.28
N ARG A 132 -16.82 -10.98 -7.52
CA ARG A 132 -16.18 -10.92 -8.84
C ARG A 132 -15.55 -12.26 -9.27
N GLY A 133 -15.50 -13.23 -8.36
CA GLY A 133 -14.94 -14.57 -8.60
C GLY A 133 -13.48 -14.70 -8.15
N GLY A 134 -13.01 -13.82 -7.31
CA GLY A 134 -11.64 -13.79 -6.75
C GLY A 134 -10.81 -12.61 -7.24
N GLY A 135 -9.63 -12.47 -6.64
CA GLY A 135 -8.73 -11.34 -6.94
C GLY A 135 -7.54 -11.25 -5.99
N SER A 136 -7.04 -10.02 -5.79
CA SER A 136 -5.85 -9.83 -4.96
C SER A 136 -5.88 -8.54 -4.15
N ILE A 137 -5.56 -8.64 -2.85
CA ILE A 137 -5.32 -7.49 -1.97
C ILE A 137 -3.83 -7.44 -1.62
N VAL A 138 -3.25 -6.25 -1.73
CA VAL A 138 -1.86 -5.98 -1.35
C VAL A 138 -1.83 -4.83 -0.34
N PHE A 139 -1.19 -5.06 0.81
CA PHE A 139 -0.92 -4.03 1.81
C PHE A 139 0.51 -3.52 1.71
N THR A 140 0.73 -2.25 2.02
CA THR A 140 2.08 -1.69 2.17
C THR A 140 2.50 -1.75 3.63
N GLY A 141 3.32 -2.76 3.95
CA GLY A 141 4.06 -2.89 5.20
C GLY A 141 5.35 -2.06 5.19
N THR A 142 6.38 -2.60 5.81
CA THR A 142 7.76 -2.09 5.80
C THR A 142 8.71 -3.16 6.32
N PHE A 143 9.98 -3.12 5.91
CA PHE A 143 11.02 -3.96 6.51
C PHE A 143 11.11 -3.78 8.04
N VAL A 144 10.84 -2.57 8.57
CA VAL A 144 10.85 -2.27 10.02
C VAL A 144 9.86 -3.14 10.80
N GLY A 145 8.70 -3.46 10.23
CA GLY A 145 7.72 -4.34 10.85
C GLY A 145 8.08 -5.84 10.80
N PHE A 146 9.10 -6.21 10.03
CA PHE A 146 9.54 -7.59 9.82
C PHE A 146 10.87 -7.89 10.50
N SER A 147 11.80 -6.97 10.44
CA SER A 147 13.10 -7.03 11.11
C SER A 147 13.35 -5.72 11.84
N ASN A 148 14.12 -5.75 12.92
CA ASN A 148 14.55 -4.54 13.58
C ASN A 148 15.47 -3.76 12.65
N GLY A 149 14.94 -2.81 11.91
CA GLY A 149 15.67 -1.99 10.95
C GLY A 149 16.63 -0.98 11.56
N GLY A 150 16.84 -1.01 12.86
CA GLY A 150 17.82 -0.18 13.52
C GLY A 150 17.53 1.33 13.52
N MET A 151 16.31 1.74 13.21
CA MET A 151 15.89 3.14 13.34
C MET A 151 15.21 3.36 14.70
N PRO A 152 15.87 3.98 15.67
CA PRO A 152 15.29 4.24 16.98
C PRO A 152 14.04 5.10 16.89
N GLY A 153 13.11 4.91 17.84
CA GLY A 153 11.93 5.77 17.96
C GLY A 153 10.74 5.41 17.08
N MET A 154 10.78 4.31 16.32
CA MET A 154 9.70 3.90 15.41
C MET A 154 8.67 2.97 16.06
N GLY A 155 8.48 2.94 17.38
CA GLY A 155 7.69 1.94 18.08
C GLY A 155 6.26 1.80 17.56
N ALA A 156 5.50 2.90 17.41
CA ALA A 156 4.14 2.87 16.90
C ALA A 156 4.09 2.41 15.43
N TYR A 157 4.99 2.94 14.60
CA TYR A 157 5.10 2.58 13.19
C TYR A 157 5.42 1.09 13.02
N ALA A 158 6.45 0.60 13.70
CA ALA A 158 6.84 -0.81 13.66
C ALA A 158 5.70 -1.73 14.09
N ALA A 159 5.04 -1.43 15.22
CA ALA A 159 3.91 -2.20 15.71
C ALA A 159 2.75 -2.24 14.70
N SER A 160 2.39 -1.08 14.12
CA SER A 160 1.31 -1.00 13.14
C SER A 160 1.60 -1.80 11.86
N LYS A 161 2.83 -1.74 11.39
CA LYS A 161 3.25 -2.42 10.16
C LYS A 161 3.52 -3.92 10.37
N ALA A 162 3.99 -4.34 11.55
CA ALA A 162 4.04 -5.75 11.95
C ALA A 162 2.63 -6.37 12.04
N GLY A 163 1.65 -5.63 12.55
CA GLY A 163 0.25 -6.06 12.60
C GLY A 163 -0.33 -6.37 11.22
N LEU A 164 0.09 -5.68 10.16
CA LEU A 164 -0.33 -5.97 8.78
C LEU A 164 0.10 -7.36 8.32
N ILE A 165 1.24 -7.87 8.77
CA ILE A 165 1.71 -9.22 8.41
C ILE A 165 0.75 -10.26 9.00
N GLY A 166 0.40 -10.13 10.29
CA GLY A 166 -0.58 -11.01 10.93
C GLY A 166 -1.96 -10.95 10.27
N LEU A 167 -2.44 -9.72 9.98
CA LEU A 167 -3.71 -9.52 9.27
C LEU A 167 -3.68 -10.19 7.89
N THR A 168 -2.60 -10.01 7.13
CA THR A 168 -2.40 -10.62 5.80
C THR A 168 -2.49 -12.14 5.85
N GLN A 169 -1.82 -12.77 6.82
CA GLN A 169 -1.81 -14.23 6.96
C GLN A 169 -3.20 -14.79 7.31
N SER A 170 -3.92 -14.12 8.22
CA SER A 170 -5.29 -14.50 8.57
C SER A 170 -6.22 -14.39 7.36
N LEU A 171 -6.26 -13.23 6.71
CA LEU A 171 -7.12 -13.00 5.56
C LEU A 171 -6.78 -13.95 4.38
N ALA A 172 -5.50 -14.24 4.15
CA ALA A 172 -5.08 -15.20 3.14
C ALA A 172 -5.61 -16.60 3.42
N SER A 173 -5.54 -17.04 4.69
CA SER A 173 -6.08 -18.35 5.11
C SER A 173 -7.60 -18.42 4.94
N ASP A 174 -8.30 -17.37 5.37
CA ASP A 174 -9.77 -17.35 5.40
C ASP A 174 -10.39 -17.28 4.00
N HIS A 175 -9.74 -16.59 3.05
CA HIS A 175 -10.32 -16.23 1.76
C HIS A 175 -9.69 -16.92 0.53
N ALA A 176 -8.61 -17.72 0.71
CA ALA A 176 -7.96 -18.40 -0.41
C ALA A 176 -8.90 -19.37 -1.16
N ALA A 177 -9.79 -20.07 -0.44
CA ALA A 177 -10.77 -20.98 -1.05
C ALA A 177 -11.79 -20.23 -1.93
N ASN A 178 -12.01 -18.94 -1.69
CA ASN A 178 -12.88 -18.07 -2.47
C ASN A 178 -12.12 -17.36 -3.62
N GLY A 179 -10.87 -17.76 -3.88
CA GLY A 179 -10.05 -17.22 -4.96
C GLY A 179 -9.40 -15.86 -4.65
N VAL A 180 -9.40 -15.40 -3.39
CA VAL A 180 -8.77 -14.15 -3.00
C VAL A 180 -7.38 -14.39 -2.44
N ARG A 181 -6.38 -13.72 -3.01
CA ARG A 181 -5.01 -13.69 -2.50
C ARG A 181 -4.78 -12.40 -1.70
N VAL A 182 -4.13 -12.52 -0.57
CA VAL A 182 -3.81 -11.35 0.28
C VAL A 182 -2.32 -11.40 0.61
N ASN A 183 -1.59 -10.33 0.31
CA ASN A 183 -0.15 -10.23 0.52
C ASN A 183 0.24 -8.86 1.08
N THR A 184 1.45 -8.77 1.63
CA THR A 184 2.03 -7.50 2.07
C THR A 184 3.37 -7.30 1.36
N ILE A 185 3.62 -6.12 0.78
CA ILE A 185 4.96 -5.72 0.38
C ILE A 185 5.66 -5.05 1.56
N LEU A 186 6.97 -5.23 1.67
CA LEU A 186 7.81 -4.65 2.73
C LEU A 186 8.88 -3.76 2.10
N PRO A 187 8.58 -2.50 1.76
CA PRO A 187 9.55 -1.59 1.19
C PRO A 187 10.69 -1.27 2.14
N GLY A 188 11.89 -1.10 1.60
CA GLY A 188 12.98 -0.38 2.22
C GLY A 188 12.81 1.13 2.11
N GLY A 189 13.88 1.88 2.36
CA GLY A 189 13.91 3.33 2.15
C GLY A 189 13.59 3.66 0.68
N THR A 190 12.53 4.43 0.47
CA THR A 190 12.01 4.79 -0.84
C THR A 190 11.91 6.31 -0.94
N LYS A 191 12.31 6.90 -2.06
CA LYS A 191 12.28 8.34 -2.31
C LYS A 191 10.84 8.83 -2.47
N THR A 192 10.25 9.32 -1.39
CA THR A 192 8.86 9.79 -1.33
C THR A 192 8.77 11.02 -0.43
N ASP A 193 7.64 11.73 -0.47
CA ASP A 193 7.36 12.84 0.47
C ASP A 193 7.60 12.42 1.95
N MET A 194 7.37 11.14 2.29
CA MET A 194 7.57 10.62 3.65
C MET A 194 9.05 10.53 4.06
N ALA A 195 9.96 10.34 3.10
CA ALA A 195 11.40 10.31 3.35
C ALA A 195 11.99 11.74 3.52
N GLY A 196 11.22 12.78 3.17
CA GLY A 196 11.69 14.18 3.14
C GLY A 196 12.68 14.43 2.00
N ASP A 197 13.27 15.64 2.01
CA ASP A 197 14.14 16.11 0.93
C ASP A 197 15.58 16.35 1.41
N ASP A 198 15.94 15.96 2.65
CA ASP A 198 17.28 16.17 3.19
C ASP A 198 18.30 15.17 2.60
N PRO A 199 19.32 15.65 1.83
CA PRO A 199 20.29 14.77 1.20
C PRO A 199 21.07 13.91 2.21
N ALA A 200 21.39 14.44 3.38
CA ALA A 200 22.16 13.70 4.39
C ALA A 200 21.34 12.52 4.95
N THR A 201 20.02 12.71 5.13
CA THR A 201 19.09 11.64 5.49
C THR A 201 18.99 10.60 4.38
N HIS A 202 18.93 11.02 3.12
CA HIS A 202 18.90 10.11 1.97
C HIS A 202 20.17 9.29 1.86
N ASP A 203 21.34 9.91 2.02
CA ASP A 203 22.65 9.22 2.00
C ASP A 203 22.75 8.19 3.14
N PHE A 204 22.31 8.58 4.34
CA PHE A 204 22.26 7.67 5.50
C PHE A 204 21.34 6.46 5.20
N ILE A 205 20.12 6.70 4.73
CA ILE A 205 19.18 5.62 4.40
C ILE A 205 19.74 4.74 3.27
N ALA A 206 20.33 5.34 2.24
CA ALA A 206 20.96 4.61 1.13
C ALA A 206 22.08 3.68 1.62
N ASP A 207 22.90 4.15 2.58
CA ASP A 207 24.00 3.36 3.12
C ASP A 207 23.54 2.17 3.96
N LEU A 208 22.36 2.22 4.55
CA LEU A 208 21.74 1.10 5.24
C LEU A 208 21.39 -0.06 4.30
N HIS A 209 21.11 0.21 3.03
CA HIS A 209 20.79 -0.84 2.05
C HIS A 209 22.07 -1.51 1.52
N PRO A 210 22.13 -2.86 1.45
CA PRO A 210 23.20 -3.56 0.75
C PRO A 210 23.42 -3.08 -0.69
N VAL A 211 22.34 -2.73 -1.40
CA VAL A 211 22.39 -2.19 -2.76
C VAL A 211 22.85 -0.73 -2.85
N LYS A 212 23.14 -0.08 -1.71
CA LYS A 212 23.71 1.28 -1.58
C LYS A 212 22.92 2.39 -2.26
N ARG A 213 21.61 2.26 -2.30
CA ARG A 213 20.69 3.31 -2.74
C ARG A 213 19.31 3.13 -2.12
N MET A 214 18.53 4.18 -2.11
CA MET A 214 17.09 4.11 -1.89
C MET A 214 16.39 3.57 -3.16
N ALA A 215 15.19 3.02 -2.96
CA ALA A 215 14.32 2.65 -4.08
C ALA A 215 13.64 3.88 -4.68
N GLU A 216 13.34 3.82 -5.97
CA GLU A 216 12.36 4.71 -6.59
C GLU A 216 10.94 4.17 -6.34
N PRO A 217 9.91 5.03 -6.24
CA PRO A 217 8.52 4.59 -6.03
C PRO A 217 8.04 3.55 -7.04
N GLU A 218 8.50 3.66 -8.29
CA GLU A 218 8.17 2.75 -9.39
C GLU A 218 8.65 1.32 -9.13
N GLU A 219 9.79 1.14 -8.46
CA GLU A 219 10.33 -0.19 -8.13
C GLU A 219 9.42 -0.92 -7.14
N ILE A 220 8.85 -0.18 -6.18
CA ILE A 220 7.89 -0.72 -5.22
C ILE A 220 6.54 -1.00 -5.92
N ALA A 221 6.11 -0.11 -6.82
CA ALA A 221 4.90 -0.29 -7.61
C ALA A 221 4.96 -1.56 -8.49
N GLN A 222 6.13 -1.92 -9.04
CA GLN A 222 6.33 -3.16 -9.80
C GLN A 222 6.10 -4.41 -8.93
N ALA A 223 6.53 -4.40 -7.68
CA ALA A 223 6.26 -5.51 -6.76
C ALA A 223 4.76 -5.65 -6.44
N ALA A 224 4.06 -4.52 -6.27
CA ALA A 224 2.61 -4.52 -6.08
C ALA A 224 1.90 -5.02 -7.36
N LEU A 225 2.33 -4.61 -8.55
CA LEU A 225 1.82 -5.12 -9.84
C LEU A 225 1.96 -6.64 -9.93
N PHE A 226 3.13 -7.18 -9.62
CA PHE A 226 3.34 -8.64 -9.59
C PHE A 226 2.32 -9.34 -8.70
N LEU A 227 2.13 -8.84 -7.46
CA LEU A 227 1.21 -9.46 -6.50
C LEU A 227 -0.28 -9.29 -6.89
N LEU A 228 -0.64 -8.24 -7.61
CA LEU A 228 -2.00 -8.04 -8.12
C LEU A 228 -2.28 -8.86 -9.38
N SER A 229 -1.26 -9.18 -10.17
CA SER A 229 -1.39 -9.86 -11.45
C SER A 229 -1.52 -11.39 -11.34
N ASP A 230 -1.86 -12.02 -12.44
CA ASP A 230 -1.93 -13.48 -12.59
C ASP A 230 -0.58 -14.19 -12.48
N ARG A 231 0.53 -13.44 -12.48
CA ARG A 231 1.89 -13.99 -12.31
C ARG A 231 2.13 -14.53 -10.90
N SER A 232 1.33 -14.09 -9.93
CA SER A 232 1.46 -14.47 -8.52
C SER A 232 0.31 -15.38 -8.03
N LYS A 233 -0.31 -16.17 -8.91
CA LYS A 233 -1.48 -17.02 -8.58
C LYS A 233 -1.25 -17.99 -7.41
N PHE A 234 -0.01 -18.36 -7.13
CA PHE A 234 0.35 -19.25 -6.03
C PHE A 234 1.01 -18.53 -4.85
N VAL A 235 0.90 -17.19 -4.81
CA VAL A 235 1.46 -16.34 -3.74
C VAL A 235 0.32 -15.72 -2.95
N THR A 236 0.11 -16.18 -1.71
CA THR A 236 -0.83 -15.61 -0.75
C THR A 236 -0.28 -15.74 0.67
N GLY A 237 -0.64 -14.84 1.58
CA GLY A 237 -0.14 -14.79 2.95
C GLY A 237 1.33 -14.37 3.08
N SER A 238 1.94 -13.88 2.01
CA SER A 238 3.39 -13.60 1.96
C SER A 238 3.72 -12.15 2.33
N PRO A 239 4.69 -11.93 3.23
CA PRO A 239 5.39 -10.66 3.38
C PRO A 239 6.56 -10.61 2.37
N LEU A 240 6.36 -9.96 1.23
CA LEU A 240 7.37 -9.83 0.18
C LEU A 240 8.31 -8.67 0.48
N ALA A 241 9.58 -8.96 0.81
CA ALA A 241 10.60 -7.95 0.99
C ALA A 241 10.98 -7.29 -0.35
N VAL A 242 10.92 -5.94 -0.38
CA VAL A 242 11.31 -5.09 -1.51
C VAL A 242 12.20 -3.99 -0.96
N ASP A 243 13.32 -4.37 -0.33
CA ASP A 243 14.08 -3.54 0.59
C ASP A 243 15.57 -3.43 0.27
N GLY A 244 15.98 -3.83 -0.93
CA GLY A 244 17.38 -3.81 -1.35
C GLY A 244 18.33 -4.60 -0.43
N GLY A 245 17.77 -5.61 0.28
CA GLY A 245 18.50 -6.48 1.20
C GLY A 245 18.63 -5.92 2.63
N MET A 246 17.94 -4.84 2.97
CA MET A 246 18.06 -4.16 4.25
C MET A 246 17.72 -5.08 5.44
N ALA A 247 16.68 -5.90 5.31
CA ALA A 247 16.26 -6.85 6.34
C ALA A 247 17.24 -8.02 6.57
N THR A 248 18.18 -8.24 5.66
CA THR A 248 19.17 -9.32 5.74
C THR A 248 20.53 -8.86 6.28
N ARG A 249 20.71 -7.56 6.49
CA ARG A 249 21.97 -7.00 6.97
C ARG A 249 22.12 -7.27 8.47
N LEU A 250 23.24 -7.93 8.85
CA LEU A 250 23.73 -7.93 10.22
C LEU A 250 24.39 -6.58 10.51
N LEU A 251 23.92 -5.86 11.52
CA LEU A 251 24.53 -4.62 12.00
C LEU A 251 25.70 -4.92 12.92
#